data_a5b04ed59592ea88693667390aca2018
#
_entry.id   a5b04ed59592ea88693667390aca2018
#
_cell.length_a   1.000
_cell.length_b   1.000
_cell.length_c   1.000
_cell.angle_alpha   90.00
_cell.angle_beta   90.00
_cell.angle_gamma   90.00
#
_symmetry.space_group_name_H-M   'P 1'
#
loop_
_entity.id
_entity.type
_entity.pdbx_description
1 polymer ?
#
loop_
_entity_poly.entity_id
_entity_poly.type
_entity_poly.pdbx_seq_one_letter_code
_entity_poly.pdbx_strand_id
1 'polypeptide(L)'
;MALEALIAYQKGGNAALGTYRDKKQPTEVSQQFRSLLSRSKVLPEALPAFYSYLLDYPNASLPNSNSIFYWEKIKFGLKPTIRMNHLITAHTTGQYGPIDVVAIKQLYSSHYFQTALDLNFCVPGTANGFYLVTLKGSEQAGLTGPKGSMVRKVAVDNTRSSLQKSLQSIKTQLEK
;
A
#
# COMPACT_ATOMS: atom_id res chain seq x y z
N MET A 1 10.45 -1.89 -19.96
CA MET A 1 9.75 -2.69 -18.91
C MET A 1 9.06 -1.81 -17.84
N ALA A 2 9.77 -1.08 -16.97
CA ALA A 2 9.08 -0.34 -15.89
C ALA A 2 8.19 0.83 -16.39
N LEU A 3 8.68 1.62 -17.35
CA LEU A 3 7.90 2.71 -17.95
C LEU A 3 6.68 2.20 -18.73
N GLU A 4 6.82 1.14 -19.48
CA GLU A 4 5.72 0.50 -20.23
C GLU A 4 4.65 -0.03 -19.27
N ALA A 5 5.06 -0.65 -18.16
CA ALA A 5 4.15 -1.10 -17.10
C ALA A 5 3.39 0.08 -16.47
N LEU A 6 4.05 1.23 -16.26
CA LEU A 6 3.39 2.44 -15.77
C LEU A 6 2.36 2.96 -16.77
N ILE A 7 2.70 3.08 -18.04
CA ILE A 7 1.78 3.55 -19.08
C ILE A 7 0.59 2.60 -19.21
N ALA A 8 0.83 1.29 -19.18
CA ALA A 8 -0.22 0.29 -19.20
C ALA A 8 -1.14 0.41 -17.98
N TYR A 9 -0.57 0.60 -16.78
CA TYR A 9 -1.33 0.79 -15.55
C TYR A 9 -2.16 2.08 -15.56
N GLN A 10 -1.62 3.19 -16.05
CA GLN A 10 -2.37 4.45 -16.15
C GLN A 10 -3.62 4.33 -17.04
N LYS A 11 -3.55 3.48 -18.09
CA LYS A 11 -4.65 3.23 -19.02
C LYS A 11 -5.60 2.13 -18.55
N GLY A 12 -5.05 1.03 -18.09
CA GLY A 12 -5.79 -0.21 -17.80
C GLY A 12 -5.91 -0.53 -16.30
N GLY A 13 -5.33 0.30 -15.43
CA GLY A 13 -5.43 0.15 -13.98
C GLY A 13 -4.90 -1.18 -13.47
N ASN A 14 -5.60 -1.74 -12.48
CA ASN A 14 -5.18 -2.98 -11.84
C ASN A 14 -5.09 -4.17 -12.79
N ALA A 15 -5.92 -4.21 -13.82
CA ALA A 15 -5.89 -5.29 -14.82
C ALA A 15 -4.58 -5.31 -15.64
N ALA A 16 -3.92 -4.16 -15.74
CA ALA A 16 -2.63 -4.03 -16.44
C ALA A 16 -1.41 -4.27 -15.54
N LEU A 17 -1.60 -4.58 -14.25
CA LEU A 17 -0.51 -4.99 -13.38
C LEU A 17 0.07 -6.32 -13.86
N GLY A 18 1.39 -6.37 -13.96
CA GLY A 18 2.11 -7.49 -14.57
C GLY A 18 2.03 -8.80 -13.76
N THR A 19 2.65 -9.81 -14.34
CA THR A 19 2.80 -11.14 -13.75
C THR A 19 4.28 -11.40 -13.48
N TYR A 20 4.62 -11.73 -12.25
CA TYR A 20 5.96 -12.24 -11.91
C TYR A 20 6.09 -13.72 -12.29
N ARG A 21 7.11 -14.06 -13.09
CA ARG A 21 7.35 -15.41 -13.61
C ARG A 21 8.67 -16.01 -13.13
N ASP A 22 9.22 -15.46 -12.08
CA ASP A 22 10.50 -15.87 -11.48
C ASP A 22 10.39 -17.16 -10.63
N LYS A 23 9.19 -17.74 -10.52
CA LYS A 23 8.90 -18.94 -9.72
C LYS A 23 8.14 -19.97 -10.52
N LYS A 24 8.07 -21.20 -9.96
CA LYS A 24 7.34 -22.34 -10.59
C LYS A 24 5.87 -22.00 -10.89
N GLN A 25 5.24 -21.18 -10.05
CA GLN A 25 3.88 -20.68 -10.29
C GLN A 25 3.96 -19.17 -10.53
N PRO A 26 3.46 -18.69 -11.66
CA PRO A 26 3.36 -17.27 -11.94
C PRO A 26 2.51 -16.56 -10.88
N THR A 27 2.88 -15.34 -10.54
CA THR A 27 2.14 -14.53 -9.58
C THR A 27 1.51 -13.33 -10.28
N GLU A 28 0.19 -13.30 -10.35
CA GLU A 28 -0.55 -12.16 -10.88
C GLU A 28 -0.69 -11.08 -9.81
N VAL A 29 -0.05 -9.95 -10.03
CA VAL A 29 -0.01 -8.84 -9.07
C VAL A 29 -1.41 -8.26 -8.81
N SER A 30 -2.26 -8.22 -9.85
CA SER A 30 -3.65 -7.78 -9.71
C SER A 30 -4.47 -8.63 -8.75
N GLN A 31 -4.32 -9.96 -8.80
CA GLN A 31 -5.01 -10.88 -7.90
C GLN A 31 -4.48 -10.77 -6.47
N GLN A 32 -3.16 -10.67 -6.30
CA GLN A 32 -2.57 -10.45 -4.98
C GLN A 32 -3.02 -9.14 -4.35
N PHE A 33 -3.08 -8.06 -5.15
CA PHE A 33 -3.55 -6.78 -4.67
C PHE A 33 -5.00 -6.84 -4.21
N ARG A 34 -5.87 -7.48 -4.98
CA ARG A 34 -7.28 -7.71 -4.61
C ARG A 34 -7.38 -8.54 -3.32
N SER A 35 -6.60 -9.62 -3.22
CA SER A 35 -6.52 -10.44 -2.01
C SER A 35 -6.06 -9.65 -0.79
N LEU A 36 -5.06 -8.78 -0.96
CA LEU A 36 -4.54 -7.94 0.11
C LEU A 36 -5.61 -6.97 0.63
N LEU A 37 -6.34 -6.31 -0.27
CA LEU A 37 -7.43 -5.39 0.08
C LEU A 37 -8.60 -6.11 0.76
N SER A 38 -8.97 -7.31 0.30
CA SER A 38 -10.09 -8.09 0.86
C SER A 38 -9.87 -8.57 2.30
N ARG A 39 -8.63 -8.50 2.80
CA ARG A 39 -8.33 -8.81 4.22
C ARG A 39 -8.84 -7.75 5.17
N SER A 40 -9.04 -6.53 4.71
CA SER A 40 -9.67 -5.49 5.51
C SER A 40 -11.19 -5.61 5.42
N LYS A 41 -11.84 -5.97 6.52
CA LYS A 41 -13.30 -5.94 6.62
C LYS A 41 -13.83 -4.52 6.84
N VAL A 42 -13.04 -3.69 7.49
CA VAL A 42 -13.44 -2.34 7.88
C VAL A 42 -13.36 -1.36 6.71
N LEU A 43 -12.37 -1.49 5.83
CA LEU A 43 -12.13 -0.51 4.77
C LEU A 43 -13.32 -0.35 3.81
N PRO A 44 -13.95 -1.42 3.29
CA PRO A 44 -15.12 -1.28 2.41
C PRO A 44 -16.35 -0.70 3.11
N GLU A 45 -16.48 -0.87 4.42
CA GLU A 45 -17.59 -0.31 5.22
C GLU A 45 -17.34 1.15 5.58
N ALA A 46 -16.13 1.46 6.08
CA ALA A 46 -15.80 2.79 6.56
C ALA A 46 -15.54 3.79 5.43
N LEU A 47 -14.95 3.35 4.30
CA LEU A 47 -14.52 4.19 3.18
C LEU A 47 -14.83 3.54 1.83
N PRO A 48 -16.11 3.30 1.48
CA PRO A 48 -16.50 2.53 0.29
C PRO A 48 -16.00 3.14 -1.03
N ALA A 49 -16.07 4.45 -1.19
CA ALA A 49 -15.60 5.14 -2.40
C ALA A 49 -14.08 4.98 -2.59
N PHE A 50 -13.30 5.14 -1.52
CA PHE A 50 -11.86 4.94 -1.54
C PHE A 50 -11.49 3.47 -1.81
N TYR A 51 -12.19 2.54 -1.20
CA TYR A 51 -12.00 1.09 -1.44
C TYR A 51 -12.26 0.73 -2.90
N SER A 52 -13.38 1.21 -3.49
CA SER A 52 -13.69 1.01 -4.90
C SER A 52 -12.63 1.64 -5.80
N TYR A 53 -12.15 2.83 -5.48
CA TYR A 53 -11.08 3.48 -6.24
C TYR A 53 -9.80 2.65 -6.24
N LEU A 54 -9.38 2.10 -5.11
CA LEU A 54 -8.22 1.23 -5.04
C LEU A 54 -8.38 -0.04 -5.87
N LEU A 55 -9.59 -0.61 -5.92
CA LEU A 55 -9.87 -1.84 -6.68
C LEU A 55 -10.00 -1.62 -8.18
N ASP A 56 -10.64 -0.53 -8.58
CA ASP A 56 -11.12 -0.35 -9.95
C ASP A 56 -10.47 0.84 -10.67
N TYR A 57 -9.36 1.36 -10.11
CA TYR A 57 -8.57 2.39 -10.78
C TYR A 57 -8.23 1.97 -12.23
N PRO A 58 -8.37 2.86 -13.24
CA PRO A 58 -8.78 4.26 -13.17
C PRO A 58 -10.29 4.50 -13.34
N ASN A 59 -11.11 3.43 -13.42
CA ASN A 59 -12.52 3.51 -13.79
C ASN A 59 -13.42 4.03 -12.65
N ALA A 60 -13.02 3.80 -11.40
CA ALA A 60 -13.74 4.36 -10.26
C ALA A 60 -13.34 5.82 -10.02
N SER A 61 -14.30 6.64 -9.60
CA SER A 61 -14.07 8.04 -9.25
C SER A 61 -13.83 8.19 -7.74
N LEU A 62 -12.86 9.04 -7.39
CA LEU A 62 -12.63 9.47 -6.02
C LEU A 62 -12.50 11.00 -6.02
N PRO A 63 -13.59 11.75 -5.74
CA PRO A 63 -13.55 13.21 -5.68
C PRO A 63 -12.51 13.71 -4.69
N ASN A 64 -11.95 14.90 -4.94
CA ASN A 64 -10.93 15.54 -4.10
C ASN A 64 -9.70 14.65 -3.88
N SER A 65 -9.34 13.85 -4.88
CA SER A 65 -8.14 13.04 -4.87
C SER A 65 -7.09 13.56 -5.85
N ASN A 66 -5.83 13.27 -5.53
CA ASN A 66 -4.70 13.49 -6.41
C ASN A 66 -3.88 12.21 -6.54
N SER A 67 -3.32 11.98 -7.71
CA SER A 67 -2.52 10.82 -8.04
C SER A 67 -1.13 11.23 -8.53
N ILE A 68 -0.10 10.67 -7.91
CA ILE A 68 1.30 10.89 -8.27
C ILE A 68 1.95 9.52 -8.51
N PHE A 69 2.71 9.41 -9.59
CA PHE A 69 3.52 8.24 -9.88
C PHE A 69 4.98 8.57 -9.66
N TYR A 70 5.67 7.75 -8.88
CA TYR A 70 7.08 7.95 -8.61
C TYR A 70 7.83 6.62 -8.53
N TRP A 71 9.12 6.69 -8.72
CA TRP A 71 10.01 5.57 -8.46
C TRP A 71 10.98 5.92 -7.34
N GLU A 72 11.41 4.92 -6.63
CA GLU A 72 12.38 5.05 -5.56
C GLU A 72 13.36 3.87 -5.56
N LYS A 73 14.56 4.12 -5.06
CA LYS A 73 15.55 3.09 -4.79
C LYS A 73 15.69 2.95 -3.29
N ILE A 74 15.29 1.81 -2.76
CA ILE A 74 15.37 1.52 -1.35
C ILE A 74 16.44 0.47 -1.06
N LYS A 75 17.05 0.58 0.11
CA LYS A 75 17.98 -0.41 0.64
C LYS A 75 17.16 -1.40 1.47
N PHE A 76 16.85 -2.56 0.89
CA PHE A 76 16.12 -3.61 1.56
C PHE A 76 16.84 -4.95 1.36
N GLY A 77 17.18 -5.64 2.47
CA GLY A 77 17.94 -6.88 2.41
C GLY A 77 19.33 -6.70 1.79
N LEU A 78 19.77 -7.67 1.00
CA LEU A 78 21.12 -7.73 0.42
C LEU A 78 21.26 -6.92 -0.88
N LYS A 79 20.16 -6.64 -1.56
CA LYS A 79 20.18 -5.96 -2.87
C LYS A 79 19.36 -4.67 -2.83
N PRO A 80 19.86 -3.58 -3.45
CA PRO A 80 19.05 -2.40 -3.68
C PRO A 80 17.82 -2.75 -4.50
N THR A 81 16.67 -2.26 -4.07
CA THR A 81 15.38 -2.53 -4.72
C THR A 81 14.83 -1.27 -5.34
N ILE A 82 14.50 -1.32 -6.62
CA ILE A 82 13.79 -0.26 -7.32
C ILE A 82 12.31 -0.58 -7.21
N ARG A 83 11.53 0.39 -6.74
CA ARG A 83 10.07 0.30 -6.70
C ARG A 83 9.45 1.41 -7.53
N MET A 84 8.32 1.11 -8.13
CA MET A 84 7.43 2.07 -8.77
C MET A 84 6.12 2.08 -8.01
N ASN A 85 5.68 3.26 -7.64
CA ASN A 85 4.55 3.45 -6.75
C ASN A 85 3.53 4.41 -7.36
N HIS A 86 2.28 4.18 -7.03
CA HIS A 86 1.16 5.10 -7.18
C HIS A 86 0.82 5.66 -5.79
N LEU A 87 1.11 6.94 -5.58
CA LEU A 87 0.69 7.70 -4.43
C LEU A 87 -0.67 8.33 -4.71
N ILE A 88 -1.62 8.10 -3.83
CA ILE A 88 -2.97 8.64 -3.89
C ILE A 88 -3.19 9.43 -2.61
N THR A 89 -3.55 10.70 -2.73
CA THR A 89 -4.03 11.51 -1.62
C THR A 89 -5.49 11.84 -1.85
N ALA A 90 -6.31 11.78 -0.82
CA ALA A 90 -7.73 12.13 -0.91
C ALA A 90 -8.23 12.76 0.37
N HIS A 91 -9.09 13.79 0.21
CA HIS A 91 -9.97 14.25 1.27
C HIS A 91 -11.36 13.71 0.99
N THR A 92 -11.86 12.84 1.85
CA THR A 92 -13.12 12.13 1.63
C THR A 92 -13.95 12.09 2.90
N THR A 93 -15.20 11.62 2.79
CA THR A 93 -16.06 11.40 3.94
C THR A 93 -16.30 9.90 4.10
N GLY A 94 -15.96 9.39 5.27
CA GLY A 94 -16.25 8.02 5.65
C GLY A 94 -17.46 7.94 6.58
N GLN A 95 -17.72 6.75 7.10
CA GLN A 95 -18.80 6.49 8.05
C GLN A 95 -18.74 7.38 9.31
N TYR A 96 -17.53 7.79 9.70
CA TYR A 96 -17.28 8.55 10.92
C TYR A 96 -16.94 10.02 10.67
N GLY A 97 -17.21 10.54 9.50
CA GLY A 97 -16.98 11.95 9.13
C GLY A 97 -15.84 12.13 8.12
N PRO A 98 -15.37 13.39 7.98
CA PRO A 98 -14.29 13.72 7.03
C PRO A 98 -12.98 13.06 7.46
N ILE A 99 -12.19 12.62 6.46
CA ILE A 99 -10.94 11.91 6.67
C ILE A 99 -9.97 12.23 5.53
N ASP A 100 -8.72 12.47 5.87
CA ASP A 100 -7.63 12.54 4.90
C ASP A 100 -6.97 11.19 4.76
N VAL A 101 -6.74 10.76 3.52
CA VAL A 101 -6.17 9.46 3.20
C VAL A 101 -4.94 9.64 2.32
N VAL A 102 -3.89 8.90 2.64
CA VAL A 102 -2.72 8.73 1.79
C VAL A 102 -2.52 7.23 1.57
N ALA A 103 -2.61 6.80 0.30
CA ALA A 103 -2.29 5.44 -0.10
C ALA A 103 -1.03 5.41 -0.96
N ILE A 104 -0.14 4.46 -0.69
CA ILE A 104 1.01 4.16 -1.52
C ILE A 104 0.86 2.73 -2.00
N LYS A 105 0.52 2.57 -3.27
CA LYS A 105 0.36 1.29 -3.92
C LYS A 105 1.59 0.98 -4.77
N GLN A 106 2.26 -0.12 -4.46
CA GLN A 106 3.38 -0.59 -5.26
C GLN A 106 2.87 -1.20 -6.56
N LEU A 107 3.35 -0.69 -7.68
CA LEU A 107 3.02 -1.18 -9.04
C LEU A 107 4.05 -2.19 -9.53
N TYR A 108 5.31 -2.00 -9.12
CA TYR A 108 6.44 -2.83 -9.52
C TYR A 108 7.51 -2.83 -8.43
N SER A 109 8.19 -3.95 -8.28
CA SER A 109 9.41 -4.06 -7.48
C SER A 109 10.42 -4.97 -8.18
N SER A 110 11.68 -4.56 -8.21
CA SER A 110 12.74 -5.36 -8.82
C SER A 110 13.12 -6.59 -8.00
N HIS A 111 12.87 -6.57 -6.69
CA HIS A 111 13.20 -7.65 -5.75
C HIS A 111 12.24 -7.70 -4.57
N TYR A 112 12.15 -8.85 -3.91
CA TYR A 112 11.53 -9.14 -2.61
C TYR A 112 10.01 -9.06 -2.56
N PHE A 113 9.40 -7.94 -2.86
CA PHE A 113 7.96 -7.73 -2.71
C PHE A 113 7.25 -7.82 -4.05
N GLN A 114 6.21 -8.64 -4.13
CA GLN A 114 5.38 -8.73 -5.32
C GLN A 114 4.26 -7.69 -5.28
N THR A 115 3.69 -7.45 -4.11
CA THR A 115 2.63 -6.47 -3.90
C THR A 115 2.83 -5.82 -2.54
N ALA A 116 2.68 -4.50 -2.48
CA ALA A 116 2.65 -3.75 -1.22
C ALA A 116 1.65 -2.61 -1.30
N LEU A 117 1.02 -2.33 -0.18
CA LEU A 117 0.08 -1.24 0.02
C LEU A 117 0.28 -0.63 1.40
N ASP A 118 0.60 0.64 1.44
CA ASP A 118 0.66 1.43 2.66
C ASP A 118 -0.53 2.39 2.67
N LEU A 119 -1.32 2.39 3.73
CA LEU A 119 -2.45 3.28 3.93
C LEU A 119 -2.24 4.09 5.20
N ASN A 120 -2.42 5.40 5.09
CA ASN A 120 -2.38 6.32 6.21
C ASN A 120 -3.67 7.12 6.22
N PHE A 121 -4.29 7.21 7.39
CA PHE A 121 -5.55 7.90 7.61
C PHE A 121 -5.36 8.94 8.71
N CYS A 122 -5.71 10.19 8.40
CA CYS A 122 -5.80 11.25 9.40
C CYS A 122 -7.27 11.41 9.75
N VAL A 123 -7.65 10.95 10.94
CA VAL A 123 -9.03 10.94 11.42
C VAL A 123 -9.19 12.03 12.46
N PRO A 124 -10.13 12.99 12.32
CA PRO A 124 -10.39 13.98 13.34
C PRO A 124 -10.64 13.34 14.71
N GLY A 125 -10.02 13.88 15.72
CA GLY A 125 -10.18 13.49 17.11
C GLY A 125 -11.03 14.49 17.89
N THR A 126 -11.10 14.30 19.18
CA THR A 126 -11.69 15.29 20.11
C THR A 126 -10.71 16.42 20.38
N ALA A 127 -11.21 17.58 20.80
CA ALA A 127 -10.41 18.72 21.27
C ALA A 127 -9.34 19.22 20.26
N ASN A 128 -9.73 19.43 19.00
CA ASN A 128 -8.85 19.95 17.93
C ASN A 128 -7.64 19.06 17.59
N GLY A 129 -7.65 17.81 18.02
CA GLY A 129 -6.63 16.82 17.67
C GLY A 129 -7.05 15.92 16.53
N PHE A 130 -6.16 15.00 16.14
CA PHE A 130 -6.44 13.94 15.18
C PHE A 130 -5.71 12.66 15.54
N TYR A 131 -6.19 11.56 14.98
CA TYR A 131 -5.53 10.27 15.04
C TYR A 131 -4.88 9.95 13.70
N LEU A 132 -3.61 9.60 13.72
CA LEU A 132 -2.91 9.06 12.56
C LEU A 132 -2.93 7.53 12.64
N VAL A 133 -3.69 6.90 11.73
CA VAL A 133 -3.78 5.44 11.63
C VAL A 133 -2.99 4.99 10.41
N THR A 134 -2.06 4.05 10.60
CA THR A 134 -1.25 3.50 9.50
C THR A 134 -1.44 2.00 9.39
N LEU A 135 -1.73 1.54 8.17
CA LEU A 135 -1.80 0.13 7.81
C LEU A 135 -0.74 -0.16 6.74
N LYS A 136 0.03 -1.23 6.94
CA LYS A 136 1.00 -1.71 5.96
C LYS A 136 0.70 -3.15 5.61
N GLY A 137 0.50 -3.40 4.32
CA GLY A 137 0.27 -4.72 3.79
C GLY A 137 1.24 -5.06 2.68
N SER A 138 1.74 -6.29 2.66
CA SER A 138 2.56 -6.80 1.56
C SER A 138 2.34 -8.29 1.34
N GLU A 139 2.52 -8.70 0.10
CA GLU A 139 2.56 -10.10 -0.30
C GLU A 139 3.94 -10.43 -0.85
N GLN A 140 4.46 -11.56 -0.39
CA GLN A 140 5.73 -12.10 -0.86
C GLN A 140 5.59 -13.61 -1.01
N ALA A 141 5.88 -14.12 -2.19
CA ALA A 141 5.88 -15.56 -2.40
C ALA A 141 7.12 -16.21 -1.77
N GLY A 142 6.97 -17.47 -1.31
CA GLY A 142 8.07 -18.26 -0.76
C GLY A 142 8.27 -18.15 0.75
N LEU A 143 7.38 -17.44 1.45
CA LEU A 143 7.35 -17.43 2.93
C LEU A 143 6.45 -18.56 3.48
N THR A 144 6.51 -19.74 2.86
CA THR A 144 5.78 -20.95 3.27
C THR A 144 6.71 -21.95 3.94
N GLY A 145 6.17 -22.83 4.79
CA GLY A 145 6.91 -23.81 5.56
C GLY A 145 7.65 -23.22 6.79
N PRO A 146 8.36 -24.06 7.57
CA PRO A 146 8.96 -23.66 8.85
C PRO A 146 9.96 -22.50 8.72
N LYS A 147 10.83 -22.54 7.70
CA LYS A 147 11.79 -21.45 7.42
C LYS A 147 11.09 -20.16 6.99
N GLY A 148 10.05 -20.27 6.16
CA GLY A 148 9.25 -19.12 5.73
C GLY A 148 8.50 -18.47 6.88
N SER A 149 7.98 -19.26 7.80
CA SER A 149 7.30 -18.77 9.01
C SER A 149 8.25 -17.94 9.90
N MET A 150 9.48 -18.39 10.09
CA MET A 150 10.49 -17.66 10.86
C MET A 150 10.87 -16.33 10.19
N VAL A 151 11.12 -16.34 8.88
CA VAL A 151 11.43 -15.11 8.12
C VAL A 151 10.27 -14.14 8.18
N ARG A 152 9.03 -14.63 8.06
CA ARG A 152 7.81 -13.82 8.17
C ARG A 152 7.71 -13.15 9.55
N LYS A 153 7.96 -13.89 10.63
CA LYS A 153 7.93 -13.34 11.99
C LYS A 153 8.93 -12.19 12.14
N VAL A 154 10.19 -12.40 11.75
CA VAL A 154 11.24 -11.37 11.80
C VAL A 154 10.86 -10.15 10.95
N ALA A 155 10.33 -10.35 9.74
CA ALA A 155 9.89 -9.25 8.88
C ALA A 155 8.74 -8.44 9.50
N VAL A 156 7.77 -9.10 10.12
CA VAL A 156 6.64 -8.45 10.81
C VAL A 156 7.13 -7.66 12.03
N ASP A 157 8.01 -8.24 12.85
CA ASP A 157 8.52 -7.59 14.06
C ASP A 157 9.37 -6.36 13.69
N ASN A 158 10.22 -6.45 12.67
CA ASN A 158 11.01 -5.32 12.16
C ASN A 158 10.11 -4.22 11.59
N THR A 159 9.08 -4.58 10.83
CA THR A 159 8.12 -3.62 10.27
C THR A 159 7.36 -2.91 11.37
N ARG A 160 6.90 -3.63 12.39
CA ARG A 160 6.20 -3.07 13.56
C ARG A 160 7.10 -2.08 14.30
N SER A 161 8.34 -2.47 14.61
CA SER A 161 9.30 -1.61 15.32
C SER A 161 9.62 -0.34 14.52
N SER A 162 9.85 -0.46 13.21
CA SER A 162 10.09 0.67 12.33
C SER A 162 8.89 1.63 12.26
N LEU A 163 7.68 1.08 12.14
CA LEU A 163 6.45 1.86 12.10
C LEU A 163 6.22 2.60 13.41
N GLN A 164 6.42 1.94 14.55
CA GLN A 164 6.28 2.56 15.87
C GLN A 164 7.25 3.73 16.06
N LYS A 165 8.53 3.58 15.66
CA LYS A 165 9.52 4.66 15.70
C LYS A 165 9.12 5.83 14.79
N SER A 166 8.62 5.53 13.58
CA SER A 166 8.16 6.55 12.63
C SER A 166 6.98 7.35 13.19
N LEU A 167 5.95 6.65 13.72
CA LEU A 167 4.80 7.31 14.33
C LEU A 167 5.16 8.16 15.54
N GLN A 168 6.07 7.68 16.39
CA GLN A 168 6.57 8.44 17.54
C GLN A 168 7.34 9.69 17.10
N SER A 169 8.16 9.59 16.04
CA SER A 169 8.87 10.74 15.47
C SER A 169 7.91 11.79 14.93
N ILE A 170 6.88 11.36 14.17
CA ILE A 170 5.84 12.25 13.63
C ILE A 170 5.11 12.95 14.79
N LYS A 171 4.67 12.20 15.80
CA LYS A 171 4.02 12.77 16.98
C LYS A 171 4.87 13.84 17.63
N THR A 172 6.15 13.54 17.92
CA THR A 172 7.07 14.49 18.54
C THR A 172 7.30 15.76 17.72
N GLN A 173 7.19 15.68 16.39
CA GLN A 173 7.33 16.84 15.51
C GLN A 173 6.08 17.71 15.46
N LEU A 174 4.92 17.10 15.57
CA LEU A 174 3.62 17.80 15.51
C LEU A 174 3.18 18.42 16.85
N GLU A 175 3.70 17.92 17.96
CA GLU A 175 3.37 18.41 19.31
C GLU A 175 4.41 19.44 19.85
N LYS A 176 5.31 19.95 18.99
CA LYS A 176 6.22 21.06 19.30
C LYS A 176 5.54 22.40 19.05
#